data_8af91ee4f9ca4a420cd163d6697081d3
#
_entry.id   8af91ee4f9ca4a420cd163d6697081d3
#
_cell.length_a   1.000
_cell.length_b   1.000
_cell.length_c   1.000
_cell.angle_alpha   90.00
_cell.angle_beta   90.00
_cell.angle_gamma   90.00
#
_symmetry.space_group_name_H-M   'P 1'
#
loop_
_entity.id
_entity.type
_entity.pdbx_description
1 polymer ?
#
loop_
_entity_poly.entity_id
_entity_poly.type
_entity_poly.pdbx_seq_one_letter_code
_entity_poly.pdbx_strand_id
1 'polypeptide(L)'
;LSIQYMSGDKAAYLAGVHTKKGLDCAACHTTNVISDSETEINKQCAICHGSLEQMGTKTSSQTPNPHKSHIGQMQCTACHSGHVPSVAYCTNCHDFPTLNKMKQGVSRLKAKFTDDLSKYEELKPVKIEKTDLLIVGSGAAGFTASMAAREAGVKNLIMIEKMAVPGGNSQLAAGGMNAAGTKFQKQAGIE
;
A
#
# COMPACT_ATOMS: atom_id res chain seq x y z
N LEU A 1 22.57 3.44 15.22
CA LEU A 1 21.96 2.65 14.12
C LEU A 1 21.74 3.46 12.82
N SER A 2 21.87 4.79 12.84
CA SER A 2 21.27 5.63 11.80
C SER A 2 22.15 5.88 10.58
N ILE A 3 23.40 6.24 10.72
CA ILE A 3 24.22 6.71 9.58
C ILE A 3 24.79 5.53 8.77
N GLN A 4 25.18 4.47 9.43
CA GLN A 4 25.79 3.29 8.78
C GLN A 4 24.79 2.47 7.98
N TYR A 5 23.49 2.48 8.37
CA TYR A 5 22.41 1.80 7.64
C TYR A 5 22.07 2.48 6.32
N MET A 6 22.38 3.77 6.18
CA MET A 6 22.02 4.61 5.04
C MET A 6 23.16 4.84 4.05
N SER A 7 24.30 4.14 4.20
CA SER A 7 25.44 4.20 3.29
C SER A 7 25.31 3.24 2.09
N GLY A 8 26.09 3.47 1.06
CA GLY A 8 26.09 2.64 -0.15
C GLY A 8 24.81 2.79 -0.99
N ASP A 9 24.33 1.71 -1.56
CA ASP A 9 23.15 1.71 -2.45
C ASP A 9 21.88 2.23 -1.78
N LYS A 10 21.78 2.10 -0.46
CA LYS A 10 20.65 2.61 0.34
C LYS A 10 20.59 4.13 0.40
N ALA A 11 21.69 4.84 0.10
CA ALA A 11 21.72 6.29 0.03
C ALA A 11 20.82 6.86 -1.10
N ALA A 12 20.43 6.03 -2.05
CA ALA A 12 19.49 6.37 -3.11
C ALA A 12 18.02 6.25 -2.68
N TYR A 13 17.73 5.56 -1.57
CA TYR A 13 16.37 5.43 -1.07
C TYR A 13 15.87 6.75 -0.44
N LEU A 14 14.57 6.87 -0.27
CA LEU A 14 13.95 8.12 0.19
C LEU A 14 14.54 8.61 1.52
N ALA A 15 14.74 7.71 2.48
CA ALA A 15 15.38 8.05 3.75
C ALA A 15 16.82 8.57 3.55
N GLY A 16 17.60 7.97 2.65
CA GLY A 16 18.94 8.44 2.30
C GLY A 16 18.94 9.82 1.62
N VAL A 17 17.96 10.10 0.78
CA VAL A 17 17.78 11.42 0.16
C VAL A 17 17.48 12.48 1.22
N HIS A 18 16.64 12.18 2.20
CA HIS A 18 16.31 13.10 3.30
C HIS A 18 17.51 13.31 4.24
N THR A 19 18.25 12.25 4.55
CA THR A 19 19.47 12.34 5.38
C THR A 19 20.53 13.25 4.74
N LYS A 20 20.71 13.18 3.43
CA LYS A 20 21.60 14.09 2.70
C LYS A 20 21.18 15.57 2.80
N LYS A 21 19.92 15.82 3.13
CA LYS A 21 19.38 17.19 3.36
C LYS A 21 19.36 17.59 4.84
N GLY A 22 20.01 16.81 5.70
CA GLY A 22 20.13 17.09 7.13
C GLY A 22 18.97 16.59 7.99
N LEU A 23 18.06 15.80 7.43
CA LEU A 23 16.97 15.19 8.20
C LEU A 23 17.43 13.86 8.80
N ASP A 24 17.03 13.59 10.03
CA ASP A 24 17.32 12.35 10.76
C ASP A 24 16.11 11.40 10.78
N CYS A 25 16.25 10.32 11.53
CA CYS A 25 15.18 9.32 11.65
C CYS A 25 13.90 9.90 12.26
N ALA A 26 14.02 10.88 13.17
CA ALA A 26 12.89 11.47 13.87
C ALA A 26 12.01 12.35 12.94
N ALA A 27 12.55 12.77 11.79
CA ALA A 27 11.75 13.49 10.80
C ALA A 27 10.62 12.64 10.19
N CYS A 28 10.77 11.32 10.20
CA CYS A 28 9.75 10.38 9.70
C CYS A 28 9.13 9.54 10.82
N HIS A 29 9.89 9.25 11.88
CA HIS A 29 9.49 8.42 13.00
C HIS A 29 9.30 9.27 14.25
N THR A 30 8.11 9.29 14.82
CA THR A 30 7.77 10.15 15.98
C THR A 30 8.23 9.58 17.31
N THR A 31 8.43 8.28 17.35
CA THR A 31 8.97 7.57 18.51
C THR A 31 10.28 6.93 18.11
N ASN A 32 11.23 6.81 19.04
CA ASN A 32 12.48 6.08 18.79
C ASN A 32 12.27 4.57 18.50
N VAL A 33 11.07 4.17 18.22
CA VAL A 33 10.65 2.80 17.95
C VAL A 33 10.35 2.64 16.47
N ILE A 34 10.97 1.67 15.84
CA ILE A 34 10.85 1.30 14.41
C ILE A 34 9.43 0.78 14.05
N SER A 35 8.43 1.03 14.88
CA SER A 35 7.08 0.49 14.77
C SER A 35 5.99 1.53 14.54
N ASP A 36 6.35 2.73 14.08
CA ASP A 36 5.33 3.73 13.75
C ASP A 36 4.43 3.20 12.64
N SER A 37 3.12 3.36 12.83
CA SER A 37 2.15 2.97 11.82
C SER A 37 2.36 3.80 10.54
N GLU A 38 2.00 3.24 9.40
CA GLU A 38 2.04 3.97 8.12
C GLU A 38 1.27 5.29 8.20
N THR A 39 0.19 5.34 8.98
CA THR A 39 -0.59 6.56 9.21
C THR A 39 0.22 7.65 9.90
N GLU A 40 1.02 7.31 10.92
CA GLU A 40 1.87 8.29 11.61
C GLU A 40 2.98 8.78 10.69
N ILE A 41 3.64 7.88 9.96
CA ILE A 41 4.65 8.26 8.96
C ILE A 41 4.07 9.21 7.91
N ASN A 42 2.86 8.94 7.42
CA ASN A 42 2.20 9.81 6.44
C ASN A 42 1.88 11.20 6.99
N LYS A 43 1.53 11.33 8.28
CA LYS A 43 1.38 12.63 8.93
C LYS A 43 2.70 13.40 8.93
N GLN A 44 3.82 12.74 9.21
CA GLN A 44 5.14 13.39 9.17
C GLN A 44 5.50 13.86 7.76
N CYS A 45 5.21 13.06 6.73
CA CYS A 45 5.39 13.49 5.34
C CYS A 45 4.62 14.79 5.04
N ALA A 46 3.37 14.86 5.49
CA ALA A 46 2.48 15.99 5.22
C ALA A 46 2.93 17.30 5.89
N ILE A 47 3.67 17.24 7.00
CA ILE A 47 4.19 18.45 7.69
C ILE A 47 5.05 19.30 6.74
N CYS A 48 5.89 18.66 5.93
CA CYS A 48 6.80 19.35 5.01
C CYS A 48 6.25 19.41 3.58
N HIS A 49 5.61 18.33 3.12
CA HIS A 49 5.17 18.20 1.73
C HIS A 49 3.74 18.71 1.48
N GLY A 50 2.94 18.81 2.54
CA GLY A 50 1.53 19.19 2.46
C GLY A 50 0.62 17.98 2.17
N SER A 51 -0.66 18.26 1.95
CA SER A 51 -1.67 17.26 1.65
C SER A 51 -1.49 16.60 0.28
N LEU A 52 -2.14 15.47 0.06
CA LEU A 52 -2.16 14.80 -1.25
C LEU A 52 -2.70 15.74 -2.36
N GLU A 53 -3.70 16.57 -2.05
CA GLU A 53 -4.24 17.55 -2.98
C GLU A 53 -3.21 18.62 -3.37
N GLN A 54 -2.47 19.14 -2.38
CA GLN A 54 -1.38 20.09 -2.63
C GLN A 54 -0.26 19.46 -3.45
N MET A 55 0.07 18.18 -3.19
CA MET A 55 1.01 17.43 -4.04
C MET A 55 0.47 17.25 -5.45
N GLY A 56 -0.83 16.99 -5.61
CA GLY A 56 -1.49 16.93 -6.91
C GLY A 56 -1.37 18.23 -7.71
N THR A 57 -1.37 19.37 -7.03
CA THR A 57 -1.13 20.68 -7.66
C THR A 57 0.35 20.86 -8.04
N LYS A 58 1.28 20.52 -7.13
CA LYS A 58 2.73 20.59 -7.40
C LYS A 58 3.17 19.69 -8.57
N THR A 59 2.47 18.61 -8.81
CA THR A 59 2.78 17.63 -9.87
C THR A 59 1.83 17.73 -11.08
N SER A 60 1.15 18.86 -11.25
CA SER A 60 0.15 19.07 -12.31
C SER A 60 0.71 18.94 -13.74
N SER A 61 2.01 19.15 -13.93
CA SER A 61 2.70 18.95 -15.22
C SER A 61 2.94 17.49 -15.58
N GLN A 62 2.72 16.55 -14.65
CA GLN A 62 2.90 15.12 -14.93
C GLN A 62 1.64 14.50 -15.50
N THR A 63 1.79 13.64 -16.51
CA THR A 63 0.69 12.89 -17.14
C THR A 63 1.06 11.40 -17.18
N PRO A 64 0.30 10.52 -16.51
CA PRO A 64 -0.74 10.83 -15.53
C PRO A 64 -0.17 11.50 -14.27
N ASN A 65 -1.00 12.33 -13.62
CA ASN A 65 -0.63 12.90 -12.33
C ASN A 65 -0.78 11.84 -11.22
N PRO A 66 0.32 11.39 -10.58
CA PRO A 66 0.24 10.29 -9.61
C PRO A 66 -0.49 10.67 -8.31
N HIS A 67 -0.60 11.96 -8.00
CA HIS A 67 -1.26 12.46 -6.79
C HIS A 67 -2.73 12.89 -7.04
N LYS A 68 -3.23 12.73 -8.27
CA LYS A 68 -4.64 12.89 -8.65
C LYS A 68 -5.15 11.61 -9.31
N SER A 69 -5.12 10.49 -8.58
CA SER A 69 -5.55 9.21 -9.10
C SER A 69 -7.03 8.96 -8.83
N HIS A 70 -7.63 8.06 -9.63
CA HIS A 70 -9.01 7.59 -9.43
C HIS A 70 -9.19 6.74 -8.15
N ILE A 71 -8.10 6.35 -7.50
CA ILE A 71 -8.11 5.62 -6.22
C ILE A 71 -8.52 6.54 -5.06
N GLY A 72 -8.43 7.87 -5.26
CA GLY A 72 -8.78 8.84 -4.24
C GLY A 72 -7.67 9.06 -3.21
N GLN A 73 -8.02 9.09 -1.93
CA GLN A 73 -7.08 9.34 -0.85
C GLN A 73 -6.15 8.14 -0.65
N MET A 74 -4.88 8.36 -0.92
CA MET A 74 -3.84 7.34 -0.85
C MET A 74 -2.73 7.82 0.09
N GLN A 75 -2.19 6.90 0.86
CA GLN A 75 -1.06 7.19 1.73
C GLN A 75 0.21 7.39 0.90
N CYS A 76 1.09 8.29 1.33
CA CYS A 76 2.37 8.55 0.68
C CYS A 76 3.22 7.27 0.59
N THR A 77 3.20 6.47 1.66
CA THR A 77 3.92 5.20 1.78
C THR A 77 3.44 4.12 0.80
N ALA A 78 2.27 4.26 0.20
CA ALA A 78 1.81 3.37 -0.86
C ALA A 78 2.74 3.36 -2.09
N CYS A 79 3.40 4.48 -2.35
CA CYS A 79 4.36 4.66 -3.45
C CYS A 79 5.77 4.97 -2.94
N HIS A 80 5.88 5.81 -1.93
CA HIS A 80 7.15 6.32 -1.41
C HIS A 80 7.63 5.48 -0.23
N SER A 81 8.70 4.74 -0.44
CA SER A 81 9.29 3.87 0.58
C SER A 81 10.59 4.45 1.13
N GLY A 82 10.72 4.53 2.45
CA GLY A 82 11.89 5.10 3.11
C GLY A 82 13.15 4.26 2.93
N HIS A 83 13.05 2.97 3.14
CA HIS A 83 14.19 2.06 3.31
C HIS A 83 14.33 1.00 2.21
N VAL A 84 13.44 1.03 1.23
CA VAL A 84 13.48 0.18 0.04
C VAL A 84 13.16 1.04 -1.19
N PRO A 85 13.38 0.54 -2.40
CA PRO A 85 13.00 1.26 -3.61
C PRO A 85 11.53 1.65 -3.63
N SER A 86 11.25 2.91 -3.95
CA SER A 86 9.90 3.41 -4.17
C SER A 86 9.33 2.89 -5.49
N VAL A 87 8.06 2.53 -5.51
CA VAL A 87 7.37 2.01 -6.71
C VAL A 87 6.01 2.66 -6.80
N ALA A 88 5.69 3.23 -7.96
CA ALA A 88 4.37 3.81 -8.18
C ALA A 88 3.27 2.73 -8.06
N TYR A 89 2.31 2.94 -7.17
CA TYR A 89 1.19 2.01 -6.96
C TYR A 89 0.41 1.72 -8.24
N CYS A 90 0.29 2.72 -9.12
CA CYS A 90 -0.39 2.61 -10.41
C CYS A 90 0.14 1.47 -11.29
N THR A 91 1.42 1.12 -11.15
CA THR A 91 2.06 0.06 -11.94
C THR A 91 1.60 -1.35 -11.58
N ASN A 92 0.76 -1.49 -10.56
CA ASN A 92 0.10 -2.75 -10.26
C ASN A 92 -0.97 -3.13 -11.31
N CYS A 93 -1.55 -2.13 -11.98
CA CYS A 93 -2.63 -2.32 -12.95
C CYS A 93 -2.31 -1.67 -14.30
N HIS A 94 -1.46 -0.64 -14.34
CA HIS A 94 -1.17 0.15 -15.53
C HIS A 94 0.30 0.14 -15.87
N ASP A 95 0.63 0.18 -17.14
CA ASP A 95 1.97 0.46 -17.62
C ASP A 95 2.09 1.93 -18.05
N PHE A 96 2.61 2.77 -17.16
CA PHE A 96 2.88 4.18 -17.45
C PHE A 96 4.39 4.42 -17.52
N PRO A 97 4.97 4.58 -18.72
CA PRO A 97 6.41 4.78 -18.87
C PRO A 97 6.96 5.97 -18.06
N THR A 98 6.15 7.01 -17.87
CA THR A 98 6.52 8.18 -17.07
C THR A 98 6.66 7.87 -15.58
N LEU A 99 5.79 7.03 -15.03
CA LEU A 99 5.82 6.59 -13.64
C LEU A 99 6.81 5.45 -13.41
N ASN A 100 7.16 4.73 -14.47
CA ASN A 100 8.21 3.70 -14.42
C ASN A 100 9.60 4.28 -14.08
N LYS A 101 9.83 5.58 -14.28
CA LYS A 101 11.05 6.28 -13.84
C LYS A 101 11.19 6.33 -12.31
N MET A 102 10.11 6.12 -11.57
CA MET A 102 10.13 5.95 -10.12
C MET A 102 10.74 4.60 -9.71
N LYS A 103 10.98 3.72 -10.68
CA LYS A 103 11.64 2.42 -10.49
C LYS A 103 13.14 2.60 -10.19
N GLN A 104 13.43 3.01 -9.00
CA GLN A 104 14.73 2.74 -8.42
C GLN A 104 14.64 1.40 -7.67
N GLY A 105 14.55 0.31 -8.44
CA GLY A 105 14.51 -1.02 -7.88
C GLY A 105 13.46 -1.94 -8.49
N VAL A 106 13.53 -3.20 -8.14
CA VAL A 106 12.66 -4.27 -8.63
C VAL A 106 11.22 -3.98 -8.24
N SER A 107 10.30 -3.98 -9.21
CA SER A 107 8.86 -3.98 -8.95
C SER A 107 8.53 -5.01 -7.87
N ARG A 108 7.75 -4.62 -6.85
CA ARG A 108 7.26 -5.58 -5.82
C ARG A 108 6.56 -6.79 -6.45
N LEU A 109 5.96 -6.62 -7.62
CA LEU A 109 5.33 -7.69 -8.40
C LEU A 109 6.33 -8.54 -9.20
N LYS A 110 7.54 -8.03 -9.44
CA LYS A 110 8.65 -8.76 -10.06
C LYS A 110 9.72 -9.19 -9.05
N ALA A 111 9.56 -8.91 -7.78
CA ALA A 111 10.23 -9.72 -6.78
C ALA A 111 9.78 -11.16 -7.09
N LYS A 112 10.64 -11.91 -7.78
CA LYS A 112 10.47 -13.36 -7.85
C LYS A 112 10.19 -13.76 -6.41
N PHE A 113 9.02 -14.32 -6.16
CA PHE A 113 8.87 -15.23 -5.05
C PHE A 113 9.98 -16.26 -5.30
N THR A 114 11.13 -16.00 -4.74
CA THR A 114 12.10 -17.06 -4.60
C THR A 114 11.45 -17.92 -3.54
N ASP A 115 11.07 -19.14 -3.91
CA ASP A 115 10.57 -20.18 -3.01
C ASP A 115 11.63 -20.58 -1.96
N ASP A 116 12.64 -19.77 -1.79
CA ASP A 116 13.67 -19.92 -0.78
C ASP A 116 13.13 -19.41 0.57
N LEU A 117 12.25 -20.23 1.14
CA LEU A 117 11.68 -20.02 2.47
C LEU A 117 12.77 -20.05 3.58
N SER A 118 13.98 -20.55 3.27
CA SER A 118 15.08 -20.61 4.23
C SER A 118 15.52 -19.23 4.74
N LYS A 119 15.28 -18.19 3.94
CA LYS A 119 15.55 -16.80 4.36
C LYS A 119 14.55 -16.24 5.38
N TYR A 120 13.43 -16.91 5.59
CA TYR A 120 12.40 -16.49 6.55
C TYR A 120 12.51 -17.19 7.91
N GLU A 121 13.32 -18.23 8.03
CA GLU A 121 13.52 -18.97 9.30
C GLU A 121 14.19 -18.11 10.40
N GLU A 122 14.89 -17.04 10.03
CA GLU A 122 15.51 -16.12 10.99
C GLU A 122 14.60 -14.97 11.46
N LEU A 123 13.41 -14.82 10.88
CA LEU A 123 12.47 -13.77 11.26
C LEU A 123 11.75 -14.17 12.56
N LYS A 124 12.30 -13.74 13.69
CA LYS A 124 11.58 -13.84 14.96
C LYS A 124 10.33 -12.96 14.89
N PRO A 125 9.13 -13.47 15.20
CA PRO A 125 7.93 -12.67 15.20
C PRO A 125 8.06 -11.51 16.20
N VAL A 126 7.83 -10.30 15.74
CA VAL A 126 7.83 -9.09 16.58
C VAL A 126 6.57 -9.05 17.44
N LYS A 127 5.48 -9.63 16.94
CA LYS A 127 4.19 -9.70 17.61
C LYS A 127 3.45 -10.96 17.20
N ILE A 128 2.84 -11.62 18.16
CA ILE A 128 1.96 -12.76 17.92
C ILE A 128 0.55 -12.35 18.33
N GLU A 129 -0.39 -12.39 17.39
CA GLU A 129 -1.81 -12.16 17.63
C GLU A 129 -2.56 -13.49 17.53
N LYS A 130 -3.54 -13.69 18.42
CA LYS A 130 -4.46 -14.83 18.36
C LYS A 130 -5.81 -14.36 17.87
N THR A 131 -6.39 -15.11 16.97
CA THR A 131 -7.72 -14.83 16.42
C THR A 131 -8.48 -16.11 16.15
N ASP A 132 -9.80 -16.03 16.20
CA ASP A 132 -10.67 -17.16 15.86
C ASP A 132 -10.73 -17.36 14.34
N LEU A 133 -10.60 -16.26 13.58
CA LEU A 133 -10.62 -16.28 12.12
C LEU A 133 -9.60 -15.28 11.55
N LEU A 134 -8.75 -15.78 10.68
CA LEU A 134 -7.84 -14.96 9.88
C LEU A 134 -8.32 -14.93 8.43
N ILE A 135 -8.53 -13.74 7.90
CA ILE A 135 -8.84 -13.50 6.48
C ILE A 135 -7.63 -12.88 5.81
N VAL A 136 -7.21 -13.46 4.69
CA VAL A 136 -6.07 -12.99 3.89
C VAL A 136 -6.58 -12.33 2.62
N GLY A 137 -6.39 -11.02 2.54
CA GLY A 137 -6.86 -10.17 1.44
C GLY A 137 -8.16 -9.43 1.76
N SER A 138 -8.18 -8.13 1.47
CA SER A 138 -9.30 -7.21 1.73
C SER A 138 -10.06 -6.83 0.46
N GLY A 139 -10.04 -7.65 -0.57
CA GLY A 139 -10.93 -7.51 -1.73
C GLY A 139 -12.39 -7.84 -1.38
N ALA A 140 -13.29 -7.78 -2.37
CA ALA A 140 -14.72 -8.05 -2.17
C ALA A 140 -14.97 -9.39 -1.45
N ALA A 141 -14.25 -10.44 -1.81
CA ALA A 141 -14.39 -11.76 -1.19
C ALA A 141 -13.99 -11.73 0.30
N GLY A 142 -12.88 -11.07 0.64
CA GLY A 142 -12.43 -10.95 2.04
C GLY A 142 -13.41 -10.14 2.89
N PHE A 143 -13.91 -9.01 2.39
CA PHE A 143 -14.92 -8.23 3.07
C PHE A 143 -16.23 -9.01 3.26
N THR A 144 -16.73 -9.68 2.21
CA THR A 144 -17.94 -10.50 2.30
C THR A 144 -17.77 -11.63 3.31
N ALA A 145 -16.63 -12.32 3.30
CA ALA A 145 -16.32 -13.37 4.27
C ALA A 145 -16.28 -12.81 5.70
N SER A 146 -15.70 -11.61 5.90
CA SER A 146 -15.67 -10.98 7.23
C SER A 146 -17.06 -10.61 7.75
N MET A 147 -17.92 -10.10 6.88
CA MET A 147 -19.30 -9.77 7.22
C MET A 147 -20.08 -11.04 7.60
N ALA A 148 -20.03 -12.06 6.77
CA ALA A 148 -20.69 -13.34 7.05
C ALA A 148 -20.19 -13.99 8.35
N ALA A 149 -18.89 -13.93 8.62
CA ALA A 149 -18.33 -14.44 9.86
C ALA A 149 -18.84 -13.65 11.09
N ARG A 150 -18.96 -12.33 10.99
CA ARG A 150 -19.53 -11.50 12.05
C ARG A 150 -21.01 -11.81 12.29
N GLU A 151 -21.79 -11.98 11.23
CA GLU A 151 -23.19 -12.39 11.32
C GLU A 151 -23.35 -13.78 11.95
N ALA A 152 -22.41 -14.70 11.66
CA ALA A 152 -22.32 -16.01 12.30
C ALA A 152 -21.81 -15.99 13.76
N GLY A 153 -21.49 -14.81 14.30
CA GLY A 153 -21.11 -14.65 15.70
C GLY A 153 -19.62 -14.71 16.01
N VAL A 154 -18.74 -14.72 15.01
CA VAL A 154 -17.28 -14.66 15.21
C VAL A 154 -16.92 -13.31 15.79
N LYS A 155 -16.36 -13.30 17.00
CA LYS A 155 -16.03 -12.07 17.73
C LYS A 155 -14.62 -11.57 17.49
N ASN A 156 -13.68 -12.48 17.36
CA ASN A 156 -12.27 -12.17 17.19
C ASN A 156 -11.83 -12.53 15.76
N LEU A 157 -11.78 -11.53 14.90
CA LEU A 157 -11.46 -11.67 13.48
C LEU A 157 -10.35 -10.69 13.12
N ILE A 158 -9.32 -11.19 12.42
CA ILE A 158 -8.25 -10.37 11.84
C ILE A 158 -8.30 -10.52 10.33
N MET A 159 -8.25 -9.38 9.62
CA MET A 159 -8.05 -9.34 8.18
C MET A 159 -6.69 -8.72 7.88
N ILE A 160 -5.89 -9.39 7.05
CA ILE A 160 -4.59 -8.89 6.60
C ILE A 160 -4.63 -8.58 5.10
N GLU A 161 -3.95 -7.50 4.72
CA GLU A 161 -3.86 -7.04 3.33
C GLU A 161 -2.39 -6.79 2.99
N LYS A 162 -1.96 -7.23 1.80
CA LYS A 162 -0.59 -7.02 1.31
C LYS A 162 -0.36 -5.62 0.76
N MET A 163 -1.43 -4.96 0.35
CA MET A 163 -1.37 -3.63 -0.25
C MET A 163 -1.57 -2.57 0.84
N ALA A 164 -1.01 -1.38 0.61
CA ALA A 164 -1.14 -0.25 1.53
C ALA A 164 -2.59 0.29 1.62
N VAL A 165 -3.45 -0.10 0.68
CA VAL A 165 -4.87 0.31 0.63
C VAL A 165 -5.74 -0.95 0.60
N PRO A 166 -6.74 -1.07 1.50
CA PRO A 166 -7.68 -2.17 1.47
C PRO A 166 -8.61 -2.06 0.26
N GLY A 167 -9.26 -3.18 -0.10
CA GLY A 167 -10.27 -3.23 -1.17
C GLY A 167 -9.80 -3.92 -2.45
N GLY A 168 -8.49 -3.99 -2.71
CA GLY A 168 -7.94 -4.63 -3.90
C GLY A 168 -8.56 -4.09 -5.20
N ASN A 169 -8.67 -4.91 -6.23
CA ASN A 169 -9.29 -4.52 -7.50
C ASN A 169 -10.78 -4.17 -7.37
N SER A 170 -11.45 -4.63 -6.32
CA SER A 170 -12.87 -4.32 -6.09
C SER A 170 -13.10 -2.85 -5.80
N GLN A 171 -12.13 -2.16 -5.18
CA GLN A 171 -12.18 -0.72 -4.95
C GLN A 171 -12.09 0.07 -6.28
N LEU A 172 -11.44 -0.49 -7.28
CA LEU A 172 -11.23 0.12 -8.58
C LEU A 172 -12.41 -0.12 -9.53
N ALA A 173 -13.32 -1.01 -9.18
CA ALA A 173 -14.55 -1.22 -9.92
C ALA A 173 -15.43 0.04 -9.85
N ALA A 174 -15.98 0.46 -10.99
CA ALA A 174 -16.82 1.67 -11.11
C ALA A 174 -18.22 1.53 -10.47
N GLY A 175 -18.34 0.75 -9.40
CA GLY A 175 -19.60 0.47 -8.71
C GLY A 175 -20.49 -0.55 -9.42
N GLY A 176 -20.07 -1.07 -10.57
CA GLY A 176 -20.77 -2.12 -11.29
C GLY A 176 -20.43 -3.51 -10.79
N MET A 177 -21.43 -4.36 -10.70
CA MET A 177 -21.27 -5.78 -10.44
C MET A 177 -21.98 -6.58 -11.52
N ASN A 178 -21.24 -7.45 -12.19
CA ASN A 178 -21.83 -8.38 -13.15
C ASN A 178 -22.63 -9.44 -12.39
N ALA A 179 -23.91 -9.56 -12.68
CA ALA A 179 -24.80 -10.54 -12.10
C ALA A 179 -25.69 -11.14 -13.17
N ALA A 180 -25.92 -12.43 -13.12
CA ALA A 180 -26.90 -13.13 -13.94
C ALA A 180 -28.24 -13.25 -13.19
N GLY A 181 -29.33 -13.42 -13.92
CA GLY A 181 -30.67 -13.64 -13.35
C GLY A 181 -31.25 -12.44 -12.61
N THR A 182 -30.80 -11.23 -12.93
CA THR A 182 -31.32 -9.99 -12.33
C THR A 182 -32.76 -9.73 -12.73
N LYS A 183 -33.50 -8.97 -11.91
CA LYS A 183 -34.85 -8.52 -12.25
C LYS A 183 -34.92 -7.77 -13.60
N PHE A 184 -33.86 -7.02 -13.94
CA PHE A 184 -33.78 -6.30 -15.21
C PHE A 184 -33.63 -7.22 -16.42
N GLN A 185 -32.82 -8.27 -16.28
CA GLN A 185 -32.66 -9.31 -17.30
C GLN A 185 -33.99 -10.04 -17.52
N LYS A 186 -34.66 -10.45 -16.42
CA LYS A 186 -35.99 -11.09 -16.51
C LYS A 186 -37.01 -10.21 -17.18
N GLN A 187 -37.04 -8.90 -16.90
CA GLN A 187 -37.93 -7.93 -17.57
C GLN A 187 -37.58 -7.77 -19.04
N ALA A 188 -36.33 -7.93 -19.43
CA ALA A 188 -35.86 -7.88 -20.81
C ALA A 188 -35.98 -9.22 -21.55
N GLY A 189 -36.54 -10.26 -20.92
CA GLY A 189 -36.67 -11.61 -21.50
C GLY A 189 -35.34 -12.35 -21.67
N ILE A 190 -34.33 -11.98 -20.88
CA ILE A 190 -33.03 -12.64 -20.86
C ILE A 190 -33.02 -13.63 -19.68
N GLU A 191 -32.94 -14.92 -19.99
CA GLU A 191 -32.84 -16.03 -19.03
C GLU A 191 -31.38 -16.36 -18.69
#